data_10a34c6a1478c0a6975106b89074964c
#
_entry.id   10a34c6a1478c0a6975106b89074964c
#
_cell.length_a   1.000
_cell.length_b   1.000
_cell.length_c   1.000
_cell.angle_alpha   90.00
_cell.angle_beta   90.00
_cell.angle_gamma   90.00
#
_symmetry.space_group_name_H-M   'P 1'
#
loop_
_entity.id
_entity.type
_entity.pdbx_description
1 polymer ?
#
loop_
_entity_poly.entity_id
_entity_poly.type
_entity_poly.pdbx_seq_one_letter_code
_entity_poly.pdbx_strand_id
1 'polypeptide(L)'
;MRRIIIKEFDKLAEDLSNFVAMFNFRMKDLCVKAEEVALLSVKVQVEGEMQNLEKCTTIGKKDDYNFMIFPNYDEDMPALQQGLFRAHPEFKQKIESMTVDVLGKDNKTTEKEARYVLVTMPKVDDDRYDLLKNAVKAMHEECKTQMQNANTRADVKLAELTIGEEKANIDLIKAKRDELNAQWNGKREELYNEKLQEIEDAHNKWLTEKAERDLQKEEERAARGEEVTYSMRMGQQDEEAN
;
A
#
# COMPACT_ATOMS: atom_id res chain seq x y z
N MET A 1 -23.30 31.43 -14.98
CA MET A 1 -22.34 30.52 -15.67
C MET A 1 -23.11 29.64 -16.65
N ARG A 2 -22.64 29.53 -17.90
CA ARG A 2 -23.29 28.69 -18.93
C ARG A 2 -23.23 27.22 -18.58
N ARG A 3 -24.26 26.42 -18.90
CA ARG A 3 -24.35 25.00 -18.61
C ARG A 3 -23.15 24.18 -19.16
N ILE A 4 -22.61 24.62 -20.31
CA ILE A 4 -21.46 23.95 -20.92
C ILE A 4 -20.17 24.12 -20.10
N ILE A 5 -19.98 25.27 -19.44
CA ILE A 5 -18.85 25.54 -18.54
C ILE A 5 -18.97 24.69 -17.28
N ILE A 6 -20.18 24.55 -16.75
CA ILE A 6 -20.43 23.68 -15.58
C ILE A 6 -20.03 22.24 -15.91
N LYS A 7 -20.44 21.72 -17.08
CA LYS A 7 -20.05 20.38 -17.53
C LYS A 7 -18.54 20.17 -17.64
N GLU A 8 -17.80 21.21 -18.06
CA GLU A 8 -16.34 21.10 -18.12
C GLU A 8 -15.71 21.07 -16.74
N PHE A 9 -16.26 21.79 -15.77
CA PHE A 9 -15.85 21.66 -14.36
C PHE A 9 -16.17 20.30 -13.79
N ASP A 10 -17.37 19.75 -14.04
CA ASP A 10 -17.75 18.42 -13.57
C ASP A 10 -16.79 17.36 -14.11
N LYS A 11 -16.43 17.46 -15.40
CA LYS A 11 -15.46 16.58 -16.02
C LYS A 11 -14.06 16.71 -15.42
N LEU A 12 -13.59 17.94 -15.21
CA LEU A 12 -12.29 18.17 -14.55
C LEU A 12 -12.30 17.59 -13.12
N ALA A 13 -13.36 17.82 -12.35
CA ALA A 13 -13.49 17.27 -11.00
C ALA A 13 -13.47 15.74 -10.99
N GLU A 14 -14.14 15.11 -11.95
CA GLU A 14 -14.14 13.65 -12.13
C GLU A 14 -12.73 13.13 -12.48
N ASP A 15 -12.05 13.76 -13.46
CA ASP A 15 -10.69 13.39 -13.85
C ASP A 15 -9.73 13.47 -12.64
N LEU A 16 -9.73 14.62 -11.91
CA LEU A 16 -8.87 14.82 -10.75
C LEU A 16 -9.18 13.83 -9.61
N SER A 17 -10.47 13.59 -9.35
CA SER A 17 -10.93 12.61 -8.39
C SER A 17 -10.42 11.21 -8.72
N ASN A 18 -10.54 10.80 -9.97
CA ASN A 18 -10.11 9.47 -10.44
C ASN A 18 -8.59 9.29 -10.31
N PHE A 19 -7.78 10.30 -10.64
CA PHE A 19 -6.33 10.22 -10.49
C PHE A 19 -5.91 10.08 -9.02
N VAL A 20 -6.51 10.86 -8.13
CA VAL A 20 -6.22 10.78 -6.69
C VAL A 20 -6.71 9.45 -6.10
N ALA A 21 -7.87 8.94 -6.53
CA ALA A 21 -8.39 7.64 -6.10
C ALA A 21 -7.47 6.49 -6.56
N MET A 22 -7.00 6.53 -7.81
CA MET A 22 -6.06 5.54 -8.34
C MET A 22 -4.71 5.62 -7.61
N PHE A 23 -4.21 6.82 -7.33
CA PHE A 23 -3.01 7.04 -6.55
C PHE A 23 -3.14 6.41 -5.15
N ASN A 24 -4.24 6.68 -4.44
CA ASN A 24 -4.52 6.09 -3.13
C ASN A 24 -4.58 4.55 -3.18
N PHE A 25 -5.25 3.99 -4.19
CA PHE A 25 -5.34 2.54 -4.37
C PHE A 25 -3.94 1.92 -4.56
N ARG A 26 -3.12 2.47 -5.46
CA ARG A 26 -1.75 1.98 -5.71
C ARG A 26 -0.84 2.09 -4.48
N MET A 27 -1.01 3.15 -3.66
CA MET A 27 -0.25 3.27 -2.41
C MET A 27 -0.66 2.22 -1.37
N LYS A 28 -1.95 1.86 -1.30
CA LYS A 28 -2.41 0.77 -0.42
C LYS A 28 -1.86 -0.59 -0.85
N ASP A 29 -1.67 -0.80 -2.15
CA ASP A 29 -1.08 -2.00 -2.72
C ASP A 29 0.42 -2.19 -2.35
N LEU A 30 1.10 -1.13 -1.86
CA LEU A 30 2.49 -1.21 -1.37
C LEU A 30 2.66 -1.94 -0.03
N CYS A 31 1.65 -2.45 0.57
CA CYS A 31 1.65 -3.41 1.70
C CYS A 31 2.72 -3.14 2.77
N VAL A 32 2.62 -2.01 3.48
CA VAL A 32 3.54 -1.68 4.59
C VAL A 32 3.21 -2.50 5.84
N LYS A 33 1.93 -2.69 6.09
CA LYS A 33 1.37 -3.54 7.15
C LYS A 33 0.21 -4.36 6.61
N ALA A 34 -0.18 -5.42 7.34
CA ALA A 34 -1.26 -6.30 6.94
C ALA A 34 -2.61 -5.57 7.01
N GLU A 35 -3.08 -5.12 5.84
CA GLU A 35 -4.41 -4.57 5.62
C GLU A 35 -5.13 -5.38 4.55
N GLU A 36 -6.40 -5.73 4.77
CA GLU A 36 -7.18 -6.55 3.83
C GLU A 36 -7.24 -5.90 2.44
N VAL A 37 -7.25 -4.56 2.39
CA VAL A 37 -7.26 -3.78 1.14
C VAL A 37 -6.05 -4.10 0.24
N ALA A 38 -4.91 -4.47 0.82
CA ALA A 38 -3.71 -4.83 0.07
C ALA A 38 -3.88 -6.13 -0.75
N LEU A 39 -4.85 -6.95 -0.40
CA LEU A 39 -5.14 -8.21 -1.08
C LEU A 39 -6.28 -8.11 -2.10
N LEU A 40 -6.94 -6.94 -2.24
CA LEU A 40 -8.06 -6.76 -3.17
C LEU A 40 -7.66 -6.87 -4.65
N SER A 41 -6.40 -6.58 -4.97
CA SER A 41 -5.84 -6.72 -6.32
C SER A 41 -5.58 -8.18 -6.72
N VAL A 42 -5.51 -9.10 -5.73
CA VAL A 42 -5.16 -10.49 -5.95
C VAL A 42 -6.27 -11.22 -6.68
N LYS A 43 -5.91 -11.84 -7.81
CA LYS A 43 -6.79 -12.70 -8.60
C LYS A 43 -6.35 -14.14 -8.53
N VAL A 44 -7.31 -15.02 -8.38
CA VAL A 44 -7.12 -16.46 -8.24
C VAL A 44 -7.89 -17.18 -9.34
N GLN A 45 -7.32 -18.23 -9.90
CA GLN A 45 -7.97 -19.06 -10.91
C GLN A 45 -8.66 -20.24 -10.22
N VAL A 46 -9.98 -20.12 -10.01
CA VAL A 46 -10.82 -21.17 -9.42
C VAL A 46 -11.75 -21.70 -10.50
N GLU A 47 -11.85 -23.01 -10.65
CA GLU A 47 -12.68 -23.70 -11.66
C GLU A 47 -12.44 -23.21 -13.10
N GLY A 48 -11.23 -22.75 -13.41
CA GLY A 48 -10.86 -22.23 -14.73
C GLY A 48 -11.19 -20.75 -14.96
N GLU A 49 -11.87 -20.09 -14.03
CA GLU A 49 -12.20 -18.66 -14.09
C GLU A 49 -11.32 -17.82 -13.17
N MET A 50 -10.97 -16.61 -13.62
CA MET A 50 -10.25 -15.64 -12.79
C MET A 50 -11.22 -14.90 -11.88
N GLN A 51 -11.09 -15.07 -10.58
CA GLN A 51 -11.92 -14.45 -9.55
C GLN A 51 -11.06 -13.60 -8.61
N ASN A 52 -11.68 -12.61 -7.96
CA ASN A 52 -11.00 -11.86 -6.90
C ASN A 52 -10.89 -12.75 -5.65
N LEU A 53 -9.76 -12.62 -4.94
CA LEU A 53 -9.46 -13.41 -3.75
C LEU A 53 -10.59 -13.40 -2.72
N GLU A 54 -11.20 -12.24 -2.48
CA GLU A 54 -12.31 -12.04 -1.53
C GLU A 54 -13.55 -12.89 -1.81
N LYS A 55 -13.76 -13.32 -3.07
CA LYS A 55 -14.90 -14.17 -3.44
C LYS A 55 -14.69 -15.64 -3.11
N CYS A 56 -13.43 -16.07 -3.07
CA CYS A 56 -13.04 -17.46 -2.88
C CYS A 56 -12.57 -17.75 -1.46
N THR A 57 -12.40 -16.71 -0.63
CA THR A 57 -11.75 -16.83 0.67
C THR A 57 -12.36 -15.94 1.72
N THR A 58 -12.09 -16.30 2.99
CA THR A 58 -12.23 -15.40 4.12
C THR A 58 -10.83 -14.99 4.57
N ILE A 59 -10.59 -13.69 4.67
CA ILE A 59 -9.30 -13.13 5.06
C ILE A 59 -9.40 -12.65 6.49
N GLY A 60 -8.47 -13.08 7.32
CA GLY A 60 -8.31 -12.60 8.70
C GLY A 60 -6.91 -12.02 8.91
N LYS A 61 -6.81 -10.96 9.68
CA LYS A 61 -5.55 -10.40 10.14
C LYS A 61 -5.12 -11.13 11.43
N LYS A 62 -3.90 -11.72 11.45
CA LYS A 62 -3.33 -12.33 12.64
C LYS A 62 -2.55 -11.30 13.47
N ASP A 63 -1.74 -10.50 12.81
CA ASP A 63 -0.94 -9.40 13.37
C ASP A 63 -0.58 -8.39 12.26
N ASP A 64 0.31 -7.44 12.55
CA ASP A 64 0.69 -6.38 11.60
C ASP A 64 1.40 -6.86 10.34
N TYR A 65 1.88 -8.11 10.32
CA TYR A 65 2.64 -8.68 9.19
C TYR A 65 2.08 -9.99 8.68
N ASN A 66 1.02 -10.52 9.31
CA ASN A 66 0.50 -11.83 8.99
C ASN A 66 -1.00 -11.80 8.70
N PHE A 67 -1.36 -12.40 7.56
CA PHE A 67 -2.74 -12.73 7.21
C PHE A 67 -3.00 -14.21 7.36
N MET A 68 -4.22 -14.55 7.74
CA MET A 68 -4.78 -15.89 7.66
C MET A 68 -5.82 -15.90 6.54
N ILE A 69 -5.59 -16.69 5.49
CA ILE A 69 -6.48 -16.77 4.35
C ILE A 69 -7.12 -18.16 4.33
N PHE A 70 -8.40 -18.20 4.63
CA PHE A 70 -9.21 -19.43 4.65
C PHE A 70 -9.88 -19.61 3.30
N PRO A 71 -9.58 -20.66 2.54
CA PRO A 71 -10.31 -20.96 1.32
C PRO A 71 -11.75 -21.38 1.63
N ASN A 72 -12.68 -21.08 0.74
CA ASN A 72 -14.03 -21.60 0.85
C ASN A 72 -14.08 -23.13 0.65
N TYR A 73 -13.16 -23.64 -0.18
CA TYR A 73 -12.97 -25.07 -0.44
C TYR A 73 -11.48 -25.41 -0.35
N ASP A 74 -11.14 -26.49 0.35
CA ASP A 74 -9.73 -26.92 0.55
C ASP A 74 -9.02 -27.23 -0.79
N GLU A 75 -9.76 -27.60 -1.81
CA GLU A 75 -9.26 -27.88 -3.16
C GLU A 75 -8.67 -26.65 -3.85
N ASP A 76 -9.11 -25.43 -3.46
CA ASP A 76 -8.65 -24.17 -4.03
C ASP A 76 -7.30 -23.72 -3.45
N MET A 77 -6.79 -24.37 -2.41
CA MET A 77 -5.56 -23.98 -1.71
C MET A 77 -4.36 -23.75 -2.65
N PRO A 78 -4.05 -24.64 -3.63
CA PRO A 78 -2.94 -24.40 -4.56
C PRO A 78 -3.17 -23.19 -5.47
N ALA A 79 -4.42 -22.96 -5.90
CA ALA A 79 -4.79 -21.83 -6.75
C ALA A 79 -4.64 -20.51 -6.00
N LEU A 80 -5.02 -20.50 -4.70
CA LEU A 80 -4.82 -19.35 -3.80
C LEU A 80 -3.34 -19.01 -3.64
N GLN A 81 -2.49 -20.00 -3.33
CA GLN A 81 -1.05 -19.79 -3.22
C GLN A 81 -0.44 -19.24 -4.50
N GLN A 82 -0.87 -19.74 -5.66
CA GLN A 82 -0.38 -19.27 -6.95
C GLN A 82 -0.84 -17.83 -7.25
N GLY A 83 -2.09 -17.49 -6.93
CA GLY A 83 -2.63 -16.13 -7.10
C GLY A 83 -1.89 -15.13 -6.22
N LEU A 84 -1.71 -15.46 -4.95
CA LEU A 84 -0.94 -14.66 -3.98
C LEU A 84 0.52 -14.47 -4.43
N PHE A 85 1.17 -15.53 -4.88
CA PHE A 85 2.56 -15.46 -5.36
C PHE A 85 2.72 -14.58 -6.62
N ARG A 86 1.73 -14.59 -7.50
CA ARG A 86 1.75 -13.73 -8.70
C ARG A 86 1.59 -12.26 -8.37
N ALA A 87 0.73 -11.95 -7.40
CA ALA A 87 0.47 -10.56 -7.00
C ALA A 87 1.56 -10.02 -6.06
N HIS A 88 2.02 -10.85 -5.11
CA HIS A 88 2.96 -10.49 -4.06
C HIS A 88 4.04 -11.58 -3.92
N PRO A 89 5.01 -11.64 -4.83
CA PRO A 89 6.07 -12.65 -4.79
C PRO A 89 6.98 -12.52 -3.56
N GLU A 90 6.99 -11.36 -2.92
CA GLU A 90 7.75 -11.07 -1.71
C GLU A 90 7.12 -11.65 -0.43
N PHE A 91 5.84 -12.08 -0.48
CA PHE A 91 5.17 -12.66 0.68
C PHE A 91 5.56 -14.12 0.87
N LYS A 92 5.88 -14.49 2.10
CA LYS A 92 6.11 -15.88 2.48
C LYS A 92 4.77 -16.55 2.77
N GLN A 93 4.57 -17.74 2.23
CA GLN A 93 3.33 -18.49 2.39
C GLN A 93 3.61 -19.82 3.07
N LYS A 94 2.75 -20.17 4.02
CA LYS A 94 2.79 -21.47 4.74
C LYS A 94 1.36 -21.96 4.93
N ILE A 95 1.11 -23.24 4.66
CA ILE A 95 -0.17 -23.87 5.00
C ILE A 95 -0.11 -24.27 6.47
N GLU A 96 -1.12 -23.85 7.22
CA GLU A 96 -1.32 -24.20 8.63
C GLU A 96 -2.76 -24.65 8.83
N SER A 97 -3.03 -25.29 9.97
CA SER A 97 -4.38 -25.64 10.40
C SER A 97 -4.65 -25.12 11.80
N MET A 98 -5.91 -24.86 12.08
CA MET A 98 -6.38 -24.50 13.42
C MET A 98 -7.72 -25.15 13.69
N THR A 99 -7.97 -25.44 14.96
CA THR A 99 -9.28 -25.91 15.39
C THR A 99 -10.22 -24.71 15.55
N VAL A 100 -11.37 -24.74 14.89
CA VAL A 100 -12.41 -23.74 14.97
C VAL A 100 -13.70 -24.37 15.50
N ASP A 101 -14.38 -23.64 16.35
CA ASP A 101 -15.70 -24.03 16.84
C ASP A 101 -16.75 -23.66 15.80
N VAL A 102 -17.40 -24.66 15.23
CA VAL A 102 -18.49 -24.48 14.27
C VAL A 102 -19.82 -24.76 14.95
N LEU A 103 -20.70 -23.76 14.94
CA LEU A 103 -22.06 -23.91 15.41
C LEU A 103 -22.88 -24.72 14.40
N GLY A 104 -23.27 -25.93 14.78
CA GLY A 104 -24.14 -26.78 13.97
C GLY A 104 -25.59 -26.28 13.92
N LYS A 105 -26.38 -26.80 12.99
CA LYS A 105 -27.82 -26.48 12.85
C LYS A 105 -28.65 -26.79 14.11
N ASP A 106 -28.11 -27.65 14.98
CA ASP A 106 -28.72 -28.10 16.24
C ASP A 106 -28.28 -27.23 17.44
N ASN A 107 -27.69 -26.07 17.22
CA ASN A 107 -27.06 -25.20 18.25
C ASN A 107 -25.97 -25.91 19.09
N LYS A 108 -25.41 -27.00 18.62
CA LYS A 108 -24.26 -27.66 19.24
C LYS A 108 -22.99 -27.17 18.58
N THR A 109 -22.03 -26.77 19.41
CA THR A 109 -20.68 -26.41 18.95
C THR A 109 -19.91 -27.72 18.70
N THR A 110 -19.36 -27.85 17.50
CA THR A 110 -18.46 -28.96 17.14
C THR A 110 -17.11 -28.38 16.72
N GLU A 111 -16.04 -28.94 17.27
CA GLU A 111 -14.68 -28.59 16.83
C GLU A 111 -14.43 -29.15 15.43
N LYS A 112 -13.95 -28.29 14.54
CA LYS A 112 -13.58 -28.67 13.17
C LYS A 112 -12.19 -28.13 12.87
N GLU A 113 -11.34 -28.94 12.27
CA GLU A 113 -10.05 -28.48 11.75
C GLU A 113 -10.28 -27.65 10.46
N ALA A 114 -9.80 -26.42 10.46
CA ALA A 114 -9.80 -25.53 9.30
C ALA A 114 -8.36 -25.31 8.83
N ARG A 115 -8.10 -25.57 7.56
CA ARG A 115 -6.80 -25.29 6.92
C ARG A 115 -6.80 -23.88 6.36
N TYR A 116 -5.68 -23.19 6.44
CA TYR A 116 -5.51 -21.83 5.93
C TYR A 116 -4.10 -21.59 5.39
N VAL A 117 -3.96 -20.58 4.54
CA VAL A 117 -2.66 -20.07 4.12
C VAL A 117 -2.29 -18.94 5.08
N LEU A 118 -1.22 -19.16 5.86
CA LEU A 118 -0.57 -18.08 6.59
C LEU A 118 0.34 -17.34 5.63
N VAL A 119 0.03 -16.07 5.40
CA VAL A 119 0.80 -15.17 4.54
C VAL A 119 1.56 -14.20 5.42
N THR A 120 2.89 -14.23 5.34
CA THR A 120 3.77 -13.34 6.09
C THR A 120 4.38 -12.30 5.16
N MET A 121 4.10 -11.04 5.44
CA MET A 121 4.69 -9.90 4.74
C MET A 121 6.12 -9.65 5.23
N PRO A 122 7.04 -9.21 4.36
CA PRO A 122 8.35 -8.78 4.78
C PRO A 122 8.25 -7.50 5.63
N LYS A 123 9.06 -7.42 6.69
CA LYS A 123 9.19 -6.21 7.49
C LYS A 123 9.87 -5.10 6.67
N VAL A 124 9.68 -3.85 7.09
CA VAL A 124 10.31 -2.69 6.43
C VAL A 124 11.72 -2.52 7.00
N ASP A 125 12.67 -3.32 6.47
CA ASP A 125 14.10 -3.16 6.71
C ASP A 125 14.69 -1.98 5.92
N ASP A 126 16.00 -1.78 6.01
CA ASP A 126 16.69 -0.65 5.38
C ASP A 126 16.46 -0.63 3.85
N ASP A 127 16.63 -1.77 3.19
CA ASP A 127 16.49 -1.90 1.73
C ASP A 127 15.02 -1.66 1.28
N ARG A 128 14.09 -2.25 2.00
CA ARG A 128 12.66 -2.10 1.72
C ARG A 128 12.16 -0.68 2.01
N TYR A 129 12.69 -0.03 3.04
CA TYR A 129 12.39 1.37 3.35
C TYR A 129 12.71 2.29 2.17
N ASP A 130 13.91 2.20 1.62
CA ASP A 130 14.32 3.00 0.48
C ASP A 130 13.50 2.68 -0.78
N LEU A 131 13.23 1.40 -1.02
CA LEU A 131 12.40 0.96 -2.14
C LEU A 131 10.98 1.51 -2.04
N LEU A 132 10.34 1.41 -0.90
CA LEU A 132 8.97 1.91 -0.68
C LEU A 132 8.90 3.44 -0.82
N LYS A 133 9.85 4.17 -0.24
CA LYS A 133 9.92 5.65 -0.39
C LYS A 133 10.06 6.08 -1.84
N ASN A 134 10.93 5.42 -2.59
CA ASN A 134 11.12 5.71 -4.01
C ASN A 134 9.86 5.37 -4.83
N ALA A 135 9.18 4.26 -4.53
CA ALA A 135 7.93 3.90 -5.18
C ALA A 135 6.82 4.92 -4.91
N VAL A 136 6.63 5.33 -3.66
CA VAL A 136 5.64 6.35 -3.26
C VAL A 136 5.93 7.68 -3.96
N LYS A 137 7.20 8.10 -4.00
CA LYS A 137 7.62 9.32 -4.70
C LYS A 137 7.32 9.27 -6.20
N ALA A 138 7.62 8.15 -6.84
CA ALA A 138 7.35 7.97 -8.27
C ALA A 138 5.84 8.03 -8.57
N MET A 139 5.01 7.37 -7.76
CA MET A 139 3.55 7.41 -7.89
C MET A 139 2.98 8.82 -7.68
N HIS A 140 3.52 9.56 -6.70
CA HIS A 140 3.13 10.95 -6.43
C HIS A 140 3.42 11.87 -7.63
N GLU A 141 4.62 11.80 -8.23
CA GLU A 141 4.98 12.58 -9.39
C GLU A 141 4.16 12.19 -10.64
N GLU A 142 3.84 10.90 -10.80
CA GLU A 142 2.95 10.45 -11.87
C GLU A 142 1.55 11.04 -11.71
N CYS A 143 0.95 10.94 -10.52
CA CYS A 143 -0.36 11.53 -10.24
C CYS A 143 -0.38 13.05 -10.47
N LYS A 144 0.65 13.76 -9.99
CA LYS A 144 0.83 15.19 -10.24
C LYS A 144 0.85 15.54 -11.73
N THR A 145 1.59 14.76 -12.52
CA THR A 145 1.66 14.94 -13.97
C THR A 145 0.30 14.73 -14.63
N GLN A 146 -0.44 13.69 -14.25
CA GLN A 146 -1.78 13.40 -14.75
C GLN A 146 -2.74 14.54 -14.43
N MET A 147 -2.72 15.05 -13.20
CA MET A 147 -3.53 16.21 -12.78
C MET A 147 -3.16 17.48 -13.53
N GLN A 148 -1.88 17.77 -13.75
CA GLN A 148 -1.41 18.90 -14.54
C GLN A 148 -1.91 18.82 -15.98
N ASN A 149 -1.85 17.65 -16.61
CA ASN A 149 -2.34 17.42 -17.97
C ASN A 149 -3.86 17.63 -18.06
N ALA A 150 -4.63 17.18 -17.06
CA ALA A 150 -6.07 17.43 -17.02
C ALA A 150 -6.39 18.91 -16.87
N ASN A 151 -5.69 19.61 -15.96
CA ASN A 151 -5.82 21.05 -15.79
C ASN A 151 -5.50 21.82 -17.10
N THR A 152 -4.41 21.48 -17.79
CA THR A 152 -4.03 22.11 -19.04
C THR A 152 -5.11 21.92 -20.12
N ARG A 153 -5.68 20.71 -20.24
CA ARG A 153 -6.79 20.45 -21.17
C ARG A 153 -8.04 21.27 -20.83
N ALA A 154 -8.37 21.35 -19.54
CA ALA A 154 -9.50 22.11 -19.05
C ALA A 154 -9.28 23.62 -19.29
N ASP A 155 -8.07 24.16 -19.07
CA ASP A 155 -7.72 25.55 -19.30
C ASP A 155 -7.92 25.97 -20.77
N VAL A 156 -7.45 25.16 -21.72
CA VAL A 156 -7.66 25.39 -23.14
C VAL A 156 -9.15 25.41 -23.45
N LYS A 157 -9.91 24.45 -22.94
CA LYS A 157 -11.34 24.35 -23.20
C LYS A 157 -12.14 25.47 -22.56
N LEU A 158 -11.82 25.84 -21.33
CA LEU A 158 -12.44 26.98 -20.64
C LEU A 158 -12.12 28.31 -21.35
N ALA A 159 -10.90 28.49 -21.85
CA ALA A 159 -10.52 29.66 -22.62
C ALA A 159 -11.38 29.79 -23.90
N GLU A 160 -11.56 28.70 -24.65
CA GLU A 160 -12.46 28.67 -25.83
C GLU A 160 -13.92 29.03 -25.46
N LEU A 161 -14.42 28.44 -24.36
CA LEU A 161 -15.81 28.62 -23.92
C LEU A 161 -16.09 30.01 -23.34
N THR A 162 -15.06 30.73 -22.91
CA THR A 162 -15.19 32.09 -22.33
C THR A 162 -14.99 33.24 -23.34
N ILE A 163 -14.76 32.94 -24.60
CA ILE A 163 -14.67 33.96 -25.65
C ILE A 163 -15.97 34.78 -25.68
N GLY A 164 -15.83 36.09 -25.52
CA GLY A 164 -16.95 37.03 -25.50
C GLY A 164 -17.68 37.15 -24.15
N GLU A 165 -17.22 36.48 -23.10
CA GLU A 165 -17.75 36.66 -21.74
C GLU A 165 -17.20 37.98 -21.11
N GLU A 166 -17.96 38.51 -20.15
CA GLU A 166 -17.50 39.62 -19.32
C GLU A 166 -16.32 39.23 -18.43
N LYS A 167 -15.40 40.15 -18.19
CA LYS A 167 -14.20 39.92 -17.37
C LYS A 167 -14.52 39.33 -15.98
N ALA A 168 -15.56 39.83 -15.32
CA ALA A 168 -15.99 39.34 -14.01
C ALA A 168 -16.38 37.85 -14.05
N ASN A 169 -17.02 37.37 -15.13
CA ASN A 169 -17.35 35.96 -15.30
C ASN A 169 -16.10 35.11 -15.56
N ILE A 170 -15.15 35.64 -16.33
CA ILE A 170 -13.86 34.93 -16.58
C ILE A 170 -13.07 34.79 -15.29
N ASP A 171 -12.99 35.83 -14.46
CA ASP A 171 -12.29 35.82 -13.19
C ASP A 171 -12.94 34.84 -12.21
N LEU A 172 -14.28 34.76 -12.17
CA LEU A 172 -15.01 33.77 -11.38
C LEU A 172 -14.73 32.33 -11.83
N ILE A 173 -14.65 32.09 -13.14
CA ILE A 173 -14.33 30.76 -13.70
C ILE A 173 -12.92 30.32 -13.30
N LYS A 174 -11.94 31.22 -13.41
CA LYS A 174 -10.56 30.98 -12.99
C LYS A 174 -10.47 30.67 -11.49
N ALA A 175 -11.12 31.50 -10.66
CA ALA A 175 -11.12 31.28 -9.22
C ALA A 175 -11.67 29.88 -8.82
N LYS A 176 -12.79 29.48 -9.44
CA LYS A 176 -13.35 28.12 -9.22
C LYS A 176 -12.43 27.00 -9.68
N ARG A 177 -11.74 27.17 -10.81
CA ARG A 177 -10.77 26.20 -11.30
C ARG A 177 -9.60 26.08 -10.35
N ASP A 178 -9.09 27.22 -9.84
CA ASP A 178 -7.97 27.25 -8.90
C ASP A 178 -8.36 26.62 -7.55
N GLU A 179 -9.58 26.88 -7.07
CA GLU A 179 -10.14 26.25 -5.88
C GLU A 179 -10.22 24.73 -6.01
N LEU A 180 -10.77 24.23 -7.13
CA LEU A 180 -10.87 22.79 -7.42
C LEU A 180 -9.48 22.14 -7.49
N ASN A 181 -8.53 22.78 -8.16
CA ASN A 181 -7.18 22.30 -8.27
C ASN A 181 -6.46 22.29 -6.91
N ALA A 182 -6.62 23.32 -6.09
CA ALA A 182 -6.07 23.39 -4.74
C ALA A 182 -6.62 22.27 -3.85
N GLN A 183 -7.92 22.00 -3.90
CA GLN A 183 -8.58 20.93 -3.16
C GLN A 183 -7.96 19.55 -3.45
N TRP A 184 -7.83 19.19 -4.74
CA TRP A 184 -7.33 17.88 -5.13
C TRP A 184 -5.81 17.75 -4.94
N ASN A 185 -5.04 18.83 -5.14
CA ASN A 185 -3.63 18.83 -4.77
C ASN A 185 -3.43 18.64 -3.27
N GLY A 186 -4.26 19.30 -2.44
CA GLY A 186 -4.22 19.11 -1.00
C GLY A 186 -4.43 17.65 -0.59
N LYS A 187 -5.45 16.99 -1.16
CA LYS A 187 -5.71 15.56 -0.92
C LYS A 187 -4.57 14.65 -1.38
N ARG A 188 -3.96 14.94 -2.54
CA ARG A 188 -2.80 14.17 -3.01
C ARG A 188 -1.62 14.28 -2.05
N GLU A 189 -1.30 15.50 -1.58
CA GLU A 189 -0.22 15.74 -0.63
C GLU A 189 -0.49 15.08 0.73
N GLU A 190 -1.73 15.14 1.22
CA GLU A 190 -2.17 14.46 2.45
C GLU A 190 -1.89 12.97 2.38
N LEU A 191 -2.40 12.28 1.35
CA LEU A 191 -2.18 10.85 1.13
C LEU A 191 -0.69 10.49 0.99
N TYR A 192 0.08 11.33 0.30
CA TYR A 192 1.52 11.16 0.15
C TYR A 192 2.24 11.19 1.50
N ASN A 193 1.94 12.21 2.31
CA ASN A 193 2.56 12.38 3.62
C ASN A 193 2.15 11.28 4.61
N GLU A 194 0.87 10.89 4.61
CA GLU A 194 0.36 9.77 5.42
C GLU A 194 1.11 8.48 5.11
N LYS A 195 1.31 8.18 3.81
CA LYS A 195 2.01 6.95 3.40
C LYS A 195 3.51 6.98 3.75
N LEU A 196 4.16 8.13 3.59
CA LEU A 196 5.55 8.28 4.02
C LEU A 196 5.70 8.08 5.54
N GLN A 197 4.79 8.64 6.33
CA GLN A 197 4.79 8.46 7.78
C GLN A 197 4.57 6.98 8.16
N GLU A 198 3.64 6.30 7.48
CA GLU A 198 3.39 4.88 7.71
C GLU A 198 4.64 4.02 7.45
N ILE A 199 5.38 4.33 6.37
CA ILE A 199 6.63 3.63 6.03
C ILE A 199 7.71 3.91 7.09
N GLU A 200 7.83 5.16 7.53
CA GLU A 200 8.80 5.57 8.55
C GLU A 200 8.52 4.91 9.90
N ASP A 201 7.25 4.88 10.32
CA ASP A 201 6.84 4.23 11.56
C ASP A 201 7.13 2.72 11.53
N ALA A 202 6.86 2.06 10.39
CA ALA A 202 7.14 0.64 10.23
C ALA A 202 8.64 0.35 10.24
N HIS A 203 9.46 1.21 9.64
CA HIS A 203 10.92 1.11 9.67
C HIS A 203 11.49 1.32 11.07
N ASN A 204 11.04 2.35 11.78
CA ASN A 204 11.45 2.62 13.16
C ASN A 204 11.09 1.46 14.08
N LYS A 205 9.92 0.85 13.93
CA LYS A 205 9.53 -0.38 14.65
C LYS A 205 10.50 -1.53 14.37
N TRP A 206 10.87 -1.74 13.10
CA TRP A 206 11.84 -2.77 12.73
C TRP A 206 13.23 -2.51 13.33
N LEU A 207 13.71 -1.25 13.34
CA LEU A 207 14.98 -0.86 13.97
C LEU A 207 15.00 -1.18 15.48
N THR A 208 13.90 -0.86 16.17
CA THR A 208 13.75 -1.16 17.59
C THR A 208 13.80 -2.68 17.84
N GLU A 209 13.02 -3.45 17.09
CA GLU A 209 13.01 -4.91 17.19
C GLU A 209 14.36 -5.55 16.80
N LYS A 210 15.11 -4.93 15.89
CA LYS A 210 16.46 -5.37 15.51
C LYS A 210 17.43 -5.14 16.66
N ALA A 211 17.41 -3.97 17.29
CA ALA A 211 18.25 -3.65 18.43
C ALA A 211 17.99 -4.59 19.62
N GLU A 212 16.72 -4.87 19.93
CA GLU A 212 16.34 -5.79 20.99
C GLU A 212 16.85 -7.23 20.72
N ARG A 213 16.70 -7.71 19.48
CA ARG A 213 17.20 -9.05 19.10
C ARG A 213 18.73 -9.14 19.14
N ASP A 214 19.43 -8.09 18.79
CA ASP A 214 20.88 -8.07 18.80
C ASP A 214 21.38 -8.03 20.25
N LEU A 215 20.74 -7.28 21.13
CA LEU A 215 21.00 -7.27 22.57
C LEU A 215 20.79 -8.67 23.18
N GLN A 216 19.66 -9.34 22.89
CA GLN A 216 19.39 -10.70 23.36
C GLN A 216 20.46 -11.69 22.90
N LYS A 217 20.92 -11.60 21.65
CA LYS A 217 21.99 -12.45 21.14
C LYS A 217 23.34 -12.21 21.86
N GLU A 218 23.64 -10.95 22.19
CA GLU A 218 24.83 -10.61 22.98
C GLU A 218 24.75 -11.18 24.38
N GLU A 219 23.59 -11.04 25.05
CA GLU A 219 23.36 -11.64 26.36
C GLU A 219 23.47 -13.18 26.35
N GLU A 220 22.90 -13.84 25.34
CA GLU A 220 23.01 -15.28 25.15
C GLU A 220 24.44 -15.73 24.89
N ARG A 221 25.25 -14.96 24.14
CA ARG A 221 26.68 -15.25 23.90
C ARG A 221 27.48 -15.09 25.18
N ALA A 222 27.25 -14.02 25.92
CA ALA A 222 27.87 -13.80 27.21
C ALA A 222 27.56 -14.90 28.23
N ALA A 223 26.29 -15.37 28.27
CA ALA A 223 25.87 -16.46 29.11
C ALA A 223 26.51 -17.80 28.72
N ARG A 224 26.89 -18.03 27.46
CA ARG A 224 27.66 -19.22 27.00
C ARG A 224 29.16 -19.11 27.19
N GLY A 225 29.67 -17.98 27.72
CA GLY A 225 31.10 -17.79 27.94
C GLY A 225 31.91 -17.58 26.65
N GLU A 226 31.26 -17.22 25.55
CA GLU A 226 31.91 -16.82 24.30
C GLU A 226 32.46 -15.40 24.45
N GLU A 227 33.78 -15.20 24.30
CA GLU A 227 34.39 -13.86 24.27
C GLU A 227 33.82 -13.04 23.11
N VAL A 228 33.25 -11.88 23.43
CA VAL A 228 32.77 -10.93 22.43
C VAL A 228 34.00 -10.21 21.85
N THR A 229 34.50 -10.66 20.73
CA THR A 229 35.56 -9.96 19.98
C THR A 229 34.94 -8.75 19.26
N TYR A 230 35.05 -7.56 19.85
CA TYR A 230 34.77 -6.32 19.16
C TYR A 230 35.83 -6.10 18.08
N SER A 231 35.50 -6.38 16.83
CA SER A 231 36.28 -5.89 15.70
C SER A 231 35.97 -4.40 15.53
N MET A 232 36.66 -3.54 16.27
CA MET A 232 36.76 -2.12 15.91
C MET A 232 37.50 -2.03 14.56
N ARG A 233 36.76 -1.83 13.50
CA ARG A 233 37.33 -1.26 12.27
C ARG A 233 37.64 0.20 12.57
N MET A 234 38.83 0.46 13.12
CA MET A 234 39.43 1.79 13.06
C MET A 234 39.73 2.06 11.60
N GLY A 235 39.10 3.11 11.06
CA GLY A 235 39.45 3.63 9.74
C GLY A 235 40.95 3.94 9.72
N GLN A 236 41.67 3.23 8.85
CA GLN A 236 42.99 3.69 8.43
C GLN A 236 42.80 5.01 7.70
N GLN A 237 43.17 6.10 8.34
CA GLN A 237 43.50 7.33 7.65
C GLN A 237 44.84 7.06 6.95
N ASP A 238 44.78 7.00 5.64
CA ASP A 238 45.97 7.03 4.81
C ASP A 238 46.62 8.39 4.96
N GLU A 239 47.68 8.44 5.80
CA GLU A 239 48.68 9.49 5.74
C GLU A 239 49.53 9.24 4.49
N GLU A 240 49.16 9.81 3.36
CA GLU A 240 50.10 10.14 2.32
C GLU A 240 50.62 11.55 2.57
N ALA A 241 51.79 11.63 3.24
CA ALA A 241 52.67 12.76 3.22
C ALA A 241 53.92 12.44 2.49
N ASN A 242 54.20 13.23 1.46
CA ASN A 242 55.43 13.45 0.66
C ASN A 242 55.49 12.78 -0.69
#